data_e50f0e5c356734c2ca585209a7708c57
#
_entry.id   e50f0e5c356734c2ca585209a7708c57
#
_cell.length_a   1.000
_cell.length_b   1.000
_cell.length_c   1.000
_cell.angle_alpha   90.00
_cell.angle_beta   90.00
_cell.angle_gamma   90.00
#
_symmetry.space_group_name_H-M   'P 1'
#
loop_
_entity.id
_entity.type
_entity.pdbx_description
1 polymer ?
#
loop_
_entity_poly.entity_id
_entity_poly.type
_entity_poly.pdbx_seq_one_letter_code
_entity_poly.pdbx_strand_id
1 'polypeptide(L)'
;MRQNPELLPTKLMQMYKKHPEIQYLECIRDIIGSGNSKDDRTGTGVLSKFGFQMRYDLSESFPLLTTKDVFWRGVAEELIWFVKGETNAKKLSDKKIRIWDGNASREFLDKIGLKEREEWDLGPVYGF
;
A
#
# COMPACT_ATOMS: atom_id res chain seq x y z
N MET A 1 23.47 6.24 -13.53
CA MET A 1 23.96 7.65 -13.52
C MET A 1 23.24 8.38 -12.39
N ARG A 2 23.96 8.81 -11.36
CA ARG A 2 23.38 9.66 -10.30
C ARG A 2 23.24 11.06 -10.87
N GLN A 3 22.03 11.50 -11.15
CA GLN A 3 21.80 12.92 -11.49
C GLN A 3 22.10 13.75 -10.24
N ASN A 4 23.05 14.66 -10.37
CA ASN A 4 23.41 15.58 -9.31
C ASN A 4 22.24 16.57 -9.10
N PRO A 5 21.62 16.63 -7.92
CA PRO A 5 20.48 17.51 -7.67
C PRO A 5 20.80 19.01 -7.82
N GLU A 6 22.10 19.39 -7.84
CA GLU A 6 22.52 20.78 -8.04
C GLU A 6 22.33 21.30 -9.48
N LEU A 7 21.96 20.44 -10.43
CA LEU A 7 21.79 20.81 -11.85
C LEU A 7 20.34 21.19 -12.22
N LEU A 8 19.40 21.13 -11.29
CA LEU A 8 18.01 21.51 -11.58
C LEU A 8 17.84 23.05 -11.48
N PRO A 9 17.14 23.69 -12.44
CA PRO A 9 16.79 25.11 -12.33
C PRO A 9 16.11 25.42 -11.00
N THR A 10 16.44 26.55 -10.36
CA THR A 10 15.95 26.94 -9.03
C THR A 10 14.43 26.83 -8.89
N LYS A 11 13.67 27.14 -9.95
CA LYS A 11 12.21 27.00 -9.99
C LYS A 11 11.74 25.55 -9.91
N LEU A 12 12.39 24.64 -10.63
CA LEU A 12 12.12 23.20 -10.58
C LEU A 12 12.48 22.62 -9.21
N MET A 13 13.57 23.07 -8.61
CA MET A 13 13.97 22.68 -7.25
C MET A 13 12.96 23.13 -6.20
N GLN A 14 12.40 24.33 -6.35
CA GLN A 14 11.34 24.85 -5.45
C GLN A 14 10.03 24.06 -5.63
N MET A 15 9.66 23.73 -6.86
CA MET A 15 8.50 22.89 -7.15
C MET A 15 8.68 21.48 -6.60
N TYR A 16 9.85 20.87 -6.77
CA TYR A 16 10.20 19.58 -6.21
C TYR A 16 10.02 19.57 -4.70
N LYS A 17 10.59 20.54 -3.97
CA LYS A 17 10.49 20.64 -2.51
C LYS A 17 9.06 20.89 -2.00
N LYS A 18 8.15 21.40 -2.84
CA LYS A 18 6.76 21.68 -2.46
C LYS A 18 5.80 20.51 -2.74
N HIS A 19 6.17 19.56 -3.58
CA HIS A 19 5.27 18.46 -3.90
C HIS A 19 5.12 17.51 -2.68
N PRO A 20 3.91 17.23 -2.20
CA PRO A 20 3.70 16.45 -0.98
C PRO A 20 4.26 15.02 -1.05
N GLU A 21 4.38 14.44 -2.25
CA GLU A 21 4.94 13.11 -2.48
C GLU A 21 6.46 13.02 -2.22
N ILE A 22 7.16 14.14 -2.10
CA ILE A 22 8.59 14.17 -1.80
C ILE A 22 8.89 13.45 -0.49
N GLN A 23 8.06 13.60 0.52
CA GLN A 23 8.21 12.92 1.80
C GLN A 23 8.28 11.39 1.62
N TYR A 24 7.45 10.84 0.72
CA TYR A 24 7.48 9.42 0.38
C TYR A 24 8.77 9.02 -0.33
N LEU A 25 9.23 9.81 -1.30
CA LEU A 25 10.48 9.55 -2.01
C LEU A 25 11.70 9.66 -1.11
N GLU A 26 11.71 10.60 -0.17
CA GLU A 26 12.76 10.75 0.85
C GLU A 26 12.75 9.57 1.81
N CYS A 27 11.58 9.08 2.23
CA CYS A 27 11.46 7.87 3.02
C CYS A 27 12.08 6.65 2.32
N ILE A 28 11.76 6.45 1.04
CA ILE A 28 12.34 5.36 0.24
C ILE A 28 13.87 5.52 0.14
N ARG A 29 14.36 6.72 -0.14
CA ARG A 29 15.80 6.98 -0.24
C ARG A 29 16.53 6.67 1.07
N ASP A 30 15.92 7.07 2.19
CA ASP A 30 16.45 6.84 3.52
C ASP A 30 16.50 5.34 3.85
N ILE A 31 15.44 4.59 3.54
CA ILE A 31 15.40 3.13 3.73
C ILE A 31 16.47 2.44 2.86
N ILE A 32 16.60 2.82 1.59
CA ILE A 32 17.61 2.23 0.70
C ILE A 32 19.03 2.55 1.19
N GLY A 33 19.26 3.76 1.70
CA GLY A 33 20.58 4.22 2.11
C GLY A 33 21.04 3.71 3.47
N SER A 34 20.11 3.43 4.39
CA SER A 34 20.44 3.14 5.79
C SER A 34 19.41 2.24 6.50
N GLY A 35 18.57 1.53 5.75
CA GLY A 35 17.65 0.53 6.29
C GLY A 35 18.39 -0.73 6.75
N ASN A 36 17.82 -1.40 7.76
CA ASN A 36 18.30 -2.69 8.21
C ASN A 36 17.75 -3.80 7.31
N SER A 37 18.63 -4.69 6.87
CA SER A 37 18.23 -5.89 6.14
C SER A 37 17.54 -6.88 7.07
N LYS A 38 16.45 -7.45 6.62
CA LYS A 38 15.71 -8.52 7.31
C LYS A 38 15.27 -9.56 6.29
N ASP A 39 15.22 -10.80 6.73
CA ASP A 39 14.59 -11.87 5.96
C ASP A 39 13.08 -11.70 5.95
N ASP A 40 12.44 -12.11 4.86
CA ASP A 40 11.01 -12.18 4.72
C ASP A 40 10.54 -13.59 4.35
N ARG A 41 9.22 -13.83 4.44
CA ARG A 41 8.64 -15.15 4.11
C ARG A 41 8.80 -15.57 2.65
N THR A 42 9.17 -14.64 1.76
CA THR A 42 9.34 -14.91 0.32
C THR A 42 10.78 -15.24 -0.04
N GLY A 43 11.72 -15.06 0.89
CA GLY A 43 13.16 -15.27 0.65
C GLY A 43 13.83 -14.16 -0.16
N THR A 44 13.10 -13.10 -0.51
CA THR A 44 13.64 -11.94 -1.25
C THR A 44 14.42 -11.02 -0.33
N GLY A 45 14.05 -10.96 0.96
CA GLY A 45 14.56 -10.02 1.93
C GLY A 45 13.93 -8.63 1.80
N VAL A 46 14.04 -7.85 2.87
CA VAL A 46 13.53 -6.48 2.91
C VAL A 46 14.52 -5.55 3.58
N LEU A 47 14.53 -4.29 3.15
CA LEU A 47 15.16 -3.20 3.90
C LEU A 47 14.09 -2.49 4.72
N SER A 48 14.33 -2.26 5.99
CA SER A 48 13.35 -1.66 6.89
C SER A 48 13.97 -0.65 7.84
N LYS A 49 13.18 0.37 8.20
CA LYS A 49 13.43 1.27 9.32
C LYS A 49 12.24 1.28 10.26
N PHE A 50 12.49 1.54 11.53
CA PHE A 50 11.42 1.68 12.51
C PHE A 50 10.89 3.11 12.51
N GLY A 51 9.72 3.28 11.92
CA GLY A 51 8.97 4.52 11.94
C GLY A 51 9.51 5.61 10.99
N PHE A 52 8.61 6.23 10.27
CA PHE A 52 8.84 7.45 9.49
C PHE A 52 7.54 8.25 9.51
N GLN A 53 7.60 9.55 9.72
CA GLN A 53 6.41 10.39 9.76
C GLN A 53 6.31 11.20 8.48
N MET A 54 5.17 11.11 7.80
CA MET A 54 4.80 11.95 6.67
C MET A 54 3.54 12.74 7.02
N ARG A 55 3.47 14.01 6.58
CA ARG A 55 2.32 14.90 6.82
C ARG A 55 1.79 15.43 5.49
N TYR A 56 0.50 15.28 5.30
CA TYR A 56 -0.19 15.71 4.08
C TYR A 56 -1.33 16.66 4.44
N ASP A 57 -1.42 17.78 3.72
CA ASP A 57 -2.53 18.71 3.82
C ASP A 57 -3.67 18.23 2.93
N LEU A 58 -4.70 17.66 3.54
CA LEU A 58 -5.85 17.13 2.81
C LEU A 58 -6.80 18.21 2.32
N SER A 59 -6.60 19.48 2.70
CA SER A 59 -7.37 20.60 2.16
C SER A 59 -6.96 20.92 0.71
N GLU A 60 -5.73 20.59 0.32
CA GLU A 60 -5.21 20.82 -1.02
C GLU A 60 -5.46 19.64 -1.96
N SER A 61 -5.15 18.41 -1.51
CA SER A 61 -5.31 17.22 -2.35
C SER A 61 -5.27 15.93 -1.53
N PHE A 62 -5.81 14.85 -2.11
CA PHE A 62 -5.61 13.52 -1.59
C PHE A 62 -4.19 13.01 -1.94
N PRO A 63 -3.44 12.43 -0.97
CA PRO A 63 -2.04 12.03 -1.16
C PRO A 63 -1.90 10.72 -1.95
N LEU A 64 -2.45 10.67 -3.15
CA LEU A 64 -2.27 9.56 -4.06
C LEU A 64 -0.90 9.64 -4.73
N LEU A 65 -0.14 8.54 -4.73
CA LEU A 65 1.16 8.49 -5.39
C LEU A 65 1.03 8.69 -6.90
N THR A 66 1.90 9.52 -7.47
CA THR A 66 2.00 9.79 -8.91
C THR A 66 3.25 9.18 -9.53
N THR A 67 4.21 8.75 -8.71
CA THR A 67 5.47 8.11 -9.13
C THR A 67 5.33 6.61 -9.39
N LYS A 68 4.15 6.05 -9.16
CA LYS A 68 3.76 4.67 -9.52
C LYS A 68 2.32 4.65 -9.98
N ASP A 69 1.98 3.67 -10.80
CA ASP A 69 0.58 3.40 -11.15
C ASP A 69 -0.16 2.82 -9.94
N VAL A 70 -1.21 3.52 -9.50
CA VAL A 70 -2.04 3.10 -8.36
C VAL A 70 -3.41 2.71 -8.87
N PHE A 71 -3.79 1.46 -8.67
CA PHE A 71 -5.14 0.97 -8.97
C PHE A 71 -6.16 1.59 -8.00
N TRP A 72 -6.43 2.89 -8.21
CA TRP A 72 -7.28 3.71 -7.31
C TRP A 72 -8.66 3.10 -7.05
N ARG A 73 -9.29 2.56 -8.10
CA ARG A 73 -10.61 1.92 -7.95
C ARG A 73 -10.58 0.78 -6.95
N GLY A 74 -9.52 -0.03 -6.96
CA GLY A 74 -9.34 -1.12 -5.98
C GLY A 74 -9.23 -0.58 -4.55
N VAL A 75 -8.42 0.45 -4.35
CA VAL A 75 -8.24 1.11 -3.04
C VAL A 75 -9.56 1.67 -2.50
N ALA A 76 -10.31 2.40 -3.33
CA ALA A 76 -11.56 3.02 -2.92
C ALA A 76 -12.64 1.99 -2.58
N GLU A 77 -12.83 0.97 -3.41
CA GLU A 77 -13.83 -0.08 -3.17
C GLU A 77 -13.49 -0.95 -1.95
N GLU A 78 -12.22 -1.26 -1.73
CA GLU A 78 -11.78 -1.97 -0.54
C GLU A 78 -12.03 -1.15 0.73
N LEU A 79 -11.70 0.14 0.72
CA LEU A 79 -11.98 1.03 1.84
C LEU A 79 -13.47 1.10 2.16
N ILE A 80 -14.33 1.25 1.13
CA ILE A 80 -15.79 1.25 1.29
C ILE A 80 -16.26 -0.08 1.87
N TRP A 81 -15.69 -1.19 1.42
CA TRP A 81 -16.00 -2.53 1.91
C TRP A 81 -15.64 -2.67 3.40
N PHE A 82 -14.47 -2.18 3.84
CA PHE A 82 -14.09 -2.14 5.25
C PHE A 82 -15.02 -1.24 6.08
N VAL A 83 -15.33 -0.02 5.62
CA VAL A 83 -16.20 0.92 6.34
C VAL A 83 -17.61 0.35 6.54
N LYS A 84 -18.05 -0.55 5.66
CA LYS A 84 -19.33 -1.25 5.79
C LYS A 84 -19.29 -2.47 6.73
N GLY A 85 -18.14 -2.79 7.32
CA GLY A 85 -17.97 -3.98 8.14
C GLY A 85 -18.15 -5.30 7.35
N GLU A 86 -17.91 -5.27 6.06
CA GLU A 86 -18.08 -6.45 5.21
C GLU A 86 -16.94 -7.44 5.40
N THR A 87 -17.28 -8.74 5.42
CA THR A 87 -16.30 -9.82 5.56
C THR A 87 -16.22 -10.72 4.32
N ASN A 88 -17.23 -10.65 3.44
CA ASN A 88 -17.31 -11.48 2.25
C ASN A 88 -16.55 -10.85 1.07
N ALA A 89 -15.38 -11.42 0.75
CA ALA A 89 -14.51 -10.94 -0.33
C ALA A 89 -15.11 -11.10 -1.74
N LYS A 90 -16.12 -11.97 -1.91
CA LYS A 90 -16.79 -12.14 -3.19
C LYS A 90 -17.41 -10.84 -3.69
N LYS A 91 -17.87 -9.97 -2.78
CA LYS A 91 -18.42 -8.64 -3.13
C LYS A 91 -17.39 -7.73 -3.83
N LEU A 92 -16.11 -7.89 -3.54
CA LEU A 92 -15.01 -7.21 -4.24
C LEU A 92 -14.68 -7.93 -5.56
N SER A 93 -14.59 -9.26 -5.52
CA SER A 93 -14.29 -10.08 -6.71
C SER A 93 -15.34 -9.87 -7.81
N ASP A 94 -16.62 -9.80 -7.47
CA ASP A 94 -17.73 -9.53 -8.42
C ASP A 94 -17.58 -8.15 -9.11
N LYS A 95 -16.94 -7.20 -8.44
CA LYS A 95 -16.53 -5.90 -9.01
C LYS A 95 -15.18 -5.96 -9.75
N LYS A 96 -14.62 -7.15 -9.93
CA LYS A 96 -13.30 -7.41 -10.54
C LYS A 96 -12.13 -6.82 -9.75
N ILE A 97 -12.27 -6.73 -8.43
CA ILE A 97 -11.23 -6.33 -7.49
C ILE A 97 -10.80 -7.60 -6.75
N ARG A 98 -9.71 -8.20 -7.22
CA ARG A 98 -9.28 -9.55 -6.86
C ARG A 98 -8.20 -9.62 -5.79
N ILE A 99 -8.01 -8.53 -5.05
CA ILE A 99 -6.92 -8.41 -4.06
C ILE A 99 -7.05 -9.41 -2.91
N TRP A 100 -8.26 -9.89 -2.62
CA TRP A 100 -8.55 -10.86 -1.56
C TRP A 100 -8.86 -12.27 -2.06
N ASP A 101 -8.95 -12.52 -3.37
CA ASP A 101 -9.37 -13.80 -3.94
C ASP A 101 -8.53 -14.97 -3.39
N GLY A 102 -7.19 -14.80 -3.36
CA GLY A 102 -6.29 -15.82 -2.86
C GLY A 102 -6.48 -16.14 -1.37
N ASN A 103 -6.74 -15.11 -0.55
CA ASN A 103 -6.94 -15.28 0.90
C ASN A 103 -8.33 -15.82 1.25
N ALA A 104 -9.30 -15.67 0.37
CA ALA A 104 -10.68 -16.10 0.54
C ALA A 104 -10.98 -17.44 -0.12
N SER A 105 -10.01 -18.04 -0.82
CA SER A 105 -10.18 -19.32 -1.49
C SER A 105 -10.32 -20.46 -0.48
N ARG A 106 -11.08 -21.50 -0.85
CA ARG A 106 -11.23 -22.70 -0.02
C ARG A 106 -9.88 -23.31 0.35
N GLU A 107 -8.97 -23.40 -0.63
CA GLU A 107 -7.63 -23.94 -0.42
C GLU A 107 -6.85 -23.19 0.67
N PHE A 108 -6.86 -21.86 0.62
CA PHE A 108 -6.15 -21.05 1.61
C PHE A 108 -6.78 -21.14 3.00
N LEU A 109 -8.12 -21.08 3.09
CA LEU A 109 -8.85 -21.20 4.35
C LEU A 109 -8.58 -22.55 5.02
N ASP A 110 -8.58 -23.63 4.26
CA ASP A 110 -8.27 -24.98 4.77
C ASP A 110 -6.82 -25.06 5.26
N LYS A 111 -5.88 -24.49 4.51
CA LYS A 111 -4.45 -24.47 4.86
C LYS A 111 -4.17 -23.78 6.18
N ILE A 112 -4.90 -22.70 6.50
CA ILE A 112 -4.74 -21.95 7.75
C ILE A 112 -5.66 -22.43 8.88
N GLY A 113 -6.37 -23.54 8.69
CA GLY A 113 -7.19 -24.17 9.72
C GLY A 113 -8.61 -23.61 9.85
N LEU A 114 -9.07 -22.77 8.95
CA LEU A 114 -10.41 -22.16 8.95
C LEU A 114 -11.42 -22.97 8.11
N LYS A 115 -11.47 -24.28 8.34
CA LYS A 115 -12.31 -25.22 7.59
C LYS A 115 -13.81 -24.98 7.74
N GLU A 116 -14.22 -24.42 8.89
CA GLU A 116 -15.63 -24.13 9.19
C GLU A 116 -16.15 -22.85 8.55
N ARG A 117 -15.27 -22.04 7.97
CA ARG A 117 -15.69 -20.83 7.25
C ARG A 117 -16.11 -21.17 5.84
N GLU A 118 -17.11 -20.49 5.37
CA GLU A 118 -17.50 -20.56 3.95
C GLU A 118 -16.41 -19.93 3.06
N GLU A 119 -16.28 -20.45 1.86
CA GLU A 119 -15.43 -19.81 0.86
C GLU A 119 -15.87 -18.35 0.66
N TRP A 120 -14.92 -17.45 0.49
CA TRP A 120 -15.09 -16.00 0.43
C TRP A 120 -15.32 -15.30 1.76
N ASP A 121 -15.58 -16.01 2.87
CA ASP A 121 -15.69 -15.38 4.19
C ASP A 121 -14.31 -15.26 4.85
N LEU A 122 -13.80 -14.02 4.90
CA LEU A 122 -12.54 -13.71 5.60
C LEU A 122 -12.72 -13.59 7.12
N GLY A 123 -13.96 -13.53 7.62
CA GLY A 123 -14.26 -13.26 9.02
C GLY A 123 -13.87 -11.85 9.46
N PRO A 124 -13.65 -11.63 10.77
CA PRO A 124 -13.25 -10.33 11.29
C PRO A 124 -11.95 -9.85 10.65
N VAL A 125 -12.04 -8.88 9.76
CA VAL A 125 -10.93 -8.19 9.10
C VAL A 125 -10.96 -6.71 9.50
N TYR A 126 -10.20 -5.86 8.86
CA TYR A 126 -9.95 -4.48 9.27
C TYR A 126 -11.19 -3.59 9.48
N GLY A 127 -12.33 -3.91 8.90
CA GLY A 127 -13.56 -3.13 9.02
C GLY A 127 -14.57 -3.68 10.02
N PHE A 128 -14.29 -4.83 10.63
CA PHE A 128 -15.20 -5.52 11.54
C PHE A 128 -15.14 -4.92 12.96
#